data_aad0f8b1b8c6ee1c10a88d8d769c38b6
#
_entry.id   aad0f8b1b8c6ee1c10a88d8d769c38b6
#
_cell.length_a   1.000
_cell.length_b   1.000
_cell.length_c   1.000
_cell.angle_alpha   90.00
_cell.angle_beta   90.00
_cell.angle_gamma   90.00
#
_symmetry.space_group_name_H-M   'P 1'
#
loop_
_entity.id
_entity.type
_entity.pdbx_description
1 polymer ?
#
loop_
_entity_poly.entity_id
_entity_poly.type
_entity_poly.pdbx_seq_one_letter_code
_entity_poly.pdbx_strand_id
1 'polypeptide(L)'
;MDAADWDRKYSSRDLVYGAPPNQTLVEIATSLPRGRALDLASGEGRNALWLATRGWEVTAVDFSAVGLTKGHEIASRSPKSVRDRLTWVHADVTQIAPKPTYDLVLVLYLHLPHEQRRKAIRNALDALKPDGILMILGHHSDNISAGVGGPQNPELLYTAEELAIDVGDRAVVSRCDRRLRTTDSGTAIDALLLAGKSGLGSRNERG
;
A
#
# COMPACT_ATOMS: atom_id res chain seq x y z
N MET A 1 -11.89 8.14 10.31
CA MET A 1 -12.15 9.00 9.14
C MET A 1 -12.87 8.16 8.10
N ASP A 2 -14.01 8.61 7.63
CA ASP A 2 -14.76 7.97 6.54
C ASP A 2 -14.37 8.55 5.16
N ALA A 3 -15.03 8.10 4.08
CA ALA A 3 -14.74 8.57 2.73
C ALA A 3 -14.96 10.09 2.59
N ALA A 4 -16.00 10.65 3.21
CA ALA A 4 -16.28 12.08 3.14
C ALA A 4 -15.23 12.92 3.89
N ASP A 5 -14.65 12.40 4.98
CA ASP A 5 -13.53 13.04 5.69
C ASP A 5 -12.30 13.12 4.80
N TRP A 6 -12.01 12.02 4.07
CA TRP A 6 -10.89 11.98 3.14
C TRP A 6 -11.13 12.85 1.91
N ASP A 7 -12.34 12.88 1.36
CA ASP A 7 -12.70 13.78 0.26
C ASP A 7 -12.47 15.24 0.66
N ARG A 8 -12.90 15.64 1.88
CA ARG A 8 -12.60 16.98 2.40
C ARG A 8 -11.10 17.25 2.51
N LYS A 9 -10.35 16.26 3.01
CA LYS A 9 -8.90 16.38 3.15
C LYS A 9 -8.21 16.52 1.79
N TYR A 10 -8.58 15.70 0.81
CA TYR A 10 -8.04 15.80 -0.55
C TYR A 10 -8.45 17.08 -1.26
N SER A 11 -9.62 17.64 -0.98
CA SER A 11 -10.05 18.93 -1.53
C SER A 11 -9.30 20.13 -0.95
N SER A 12 -8.62 19.99 0.18
CA SER A 12 -8.04 21.11 0.94
C SER A 12 -6.77 21.72 0.32
N ARG A 13 -6.09 21.02 -0.58
CA ARG A 13 -4.86 21.47 -1.26
C ARG A 13 -4.60 20.66 -2.54
N ASP A 14 -3.71 21.16 -3.40
CA ASP A 14 -3.39 20.53 -4.70
C ASP A 14 -2.88 19.09 -4.56
N LEU A 15 -1.95 18.84 -3.63
CA LEU A 15 -1.47 17.50 -3.28
C LEU A 15 -1.28 17.40 -1.77
N VAL A 16 -2.00 16.45 -1.16
CA VAL A 16 -1.95 16.26 0.31
C VAL A 16 -0.63 15.61 0.73
N TYR A 17 -0.13 14.66 -0.07
CA TYR A 17 1.08 13.89 0.25
C TYR A 17 2.24 14.11 -0.73
N GLY A 18 2.14 15.13 -1.60
CA GLY A 18 3.16 15.44 -2.59
C GLY A 18 3.21 14.46 -3.78
N ALA A 19 3.98 14.84 -4.80
CA ALA A 19 4.11 14.07 -6.03
C ALA A 19 5.10 12.89 -5.96
N PRO A 20 6.23 12.94 -5.21
CA PRO A 20 7.18 11.83 -5.19
C PRO A 20 6.57 10.55 -4.62
N PRO A 21 6.90 9.36 -5.18
CA PRO A 21 6.51 8.08 -4.61
C PRO A 21 7.14 7.88 -3.23
N ASN A 22 6.61 6.94 -2.47
CA ASN A 22 7.22 6.54 -1.22
C ASN A 22 8.61 5.95 -1.47
N GLN A 23 9.64 6.43 -0.75
CA GLN A 23 11.02 6.03 -0.95
C GLN A 23 11.26 4.54 -0.66
N THR A 24 10.62 3.99 0.38
CA THR A 24 10.73 2.56 0.70
C THR A 24 10.14 1.70 -0.42
N LEU A 25 9.04 2.14 -1.05
CA LEU A 25 8.52 1.47 -2.24
C LEU A 25 9.55 1.50 -3.39
N VAL A 26 10.17 2.65 -3.64
CA VAL A 26 11.20 2.79 -4.68
C VAL A 26 12.35 1.84 -4.43
N GLU A 27 12.88 1.78 -3.21
CA GLU A 27 13.97 0.88 -2.82
C GLU A 27 13.65 -0.59 -3.11
N ILE A 28 12.42 -1.02 -2.79
CA ILE A 28 12.01 -2.41 -2.90
C ILE A 28 11.60 -2.75 -4.35
N ALA A 29 10.73 -1.96 -4.95
CA ALA A 29 10.12 -2.30 -6.24
C ALA A 29 11.04 -2.09 -7.44
N THR A 30 12.14 -1.33 -7.31
CA THR A 30 13.09 -1.10 -8.42
C THR A 30 13.75 -2.40 -8.89
N SER A 31 14.00 -3.35 -7.99
CA SER A 31 14.62 -4.65 -8.30
C SER A 31 13.62 -5.75 -8.69
N LEU A 32 12.32 -5.52 -8.50
CA LEU A 32 11.32 -6.53 -8.79
C LEU A 32 11.06 -6.64 -10.32
N PRO A 33 10.80 -7.85 -10.83
CA PRO A 33 10.33 -8.03 -12.18
C PRO A 33 8.99 -7.33 -12.37
N ARG A 34 8.82 -6.67 -13.49
CA ARG A 34 7.58 -5.94 -13.81
C ARG A 34 6.43 -6.91 -14.03
N GLY A 35 5.25 -6.51 -13.58
CA GLY A 35 4.03 -7.31 -13.69
C GLY A 35 2.81 -6.46 -13.39
N ARG A 36 1.81 -7.04 -12.74
CA ARG A 36 0.59 -6.37 -12.31
C ARG A 36 0.69 -5.99 -10.85
N ALA A 37 0.44 -4.72 -10.54
CA ALA A 37 0.42 -4.21 -9.18
C ALA A 37 -0.98 -3.74 -8.77
N LEU A 38 -1.32 -3.93 -7.50
CA LEU A 38 -2.52 -3.41 -6.87
C LEU A 38 -2.09 -2.45 -5.75
N ASP A 39 -2.52 -1.19 -5.84
CA ASP A 39 -2.26 -0.16 -4.82
C ASP A 39 -3.56 0.08 -4.03
N LEU A 40 -3.65 -0.46 -2.84
CA LEU A 40 -4.81 -0.39 -1.96
C LEU A 40 -4.72 0.84 -1.05
N ALA A 41 -5.78 1.66 -1.03
CA ALA A 41 -5.83 2.99 -0.45
C ALA A 41 -4.79 3.93 -1.09
N SER A 42 -4.85 4.00 -2.43
CA SER A 42 -3.87 4.69 -3.27
C SER A 42 -3.89 6.23 -3.12
N GLY A 43 -4.98 6.79 -2.58
CA GLY A 43 -5.19 8.23 -2.47
C GLY A 43 -5.10 8.94 -3.83
N GLU A 44 -4.22 9.93 -3.93
CA GLU A 44 -3.93 10.68 -5.17
C GLU A 44 -3.01 9.91 -6.14
N GLY A 45 -2.73 8.62 -5.89
CA GLY A 45 -2.08 7.70 -6.82
C GLY A 45 -0.59 7.92 -7.08
N ARG A 46 0.15 8.63 -6.22
CA ARG A 46 1.58 8.91 -6.44
C ARG A 46 2.42 7.65 -6.63
N ASN A 47 2.13 6.59 -5.88
CA ASN A 47 2.81 5.30 -5.96
C ASN A 47 2.39 4.52 -7.21
N ALA A 48 1.09 4.47 -7.48
CA ALA A 48 0.54 3.85 -8.69
C ALA A 48 1.11 4.49 -9.97
N LEU A 49 1.14 5.82 -10.05
CA LEU A 49 1.71 6.54 -11.18
C LEU A 49 3.20 6.23 -11.36
N TRP A 50 3.98 6.23 -10.27
CA TRP A 50 5.40 5.88 -10.34
C TRP A 50 5.61 4.46 -10.85
N LEU A 51 4.88 3.46 -10.34
CA LEU A 51 4.95 2.08 -10.83
C LEU A 51 4.62 1.99 -12.32
N ALA A 52 3.58 2.70 -12.79
CA ALA A 52 3.20 2.73 -14.20
C ALA A 52 4.32 3.32 -15.09
N THR A 53 5.04 4.37 -14.60
CA THR A 53 6.23 4.91 -15.31
C THR A 53 7.37 3.90 -15.39
N ARG A 54 7.42 2.93 -14.47
CA ARG A 54 8.40 1.83 -14.46
C ARG A 54 7.95 0.61 -15.26
N GLY A 55 6.76 0.66 -15.88
CA GLY A 55 6.25 -0.38 -16.75
C GLY A 55 5.36 -1.42 -16.08
N TRP A 56 4.93 -1.17 -14.83
CA TRP A 56 3.93 -2.00 -14.16
C TRP A 56 2.52 -1.70 -14.71
N GLU A 57 1.67 -2.71 -14.80
CA GLU A 57 0.23 -2.53 -14.96
C GLU A 57 -0.40 -2.38 -13.58
N VAL A 58 -0.99 -1.23 -13.29
CA VAL A 58 -1.39 -0.86 -11.93
C VAL A 58 -2.88 -0.63 -11.83
N THR A 59 -3.50 -1.28 -10.86
CA THR A 59 -4.84 -0.94 -10.38
C THR A 59 -4.71 -0.15 -9.08
N ALA A 60 -5.18 1.09 -9.09
CA ALA A 60 -5.22 1.97 -7.94
C ALA A 60 -6.63 1.99 -7.37
N VAL A 61 -6.78 1.60 -6.10
CA VAL A 61 -8.06 1.49 -5.40
C VAL A 61 -8.09 2.46 -4.25
N ASP A 62 -9.11 3.31 -4.19
CA ASP A 62 -9.38 4.16 -3.04
C ASP A 62 -10.88 4.39 -2.87
N PHE A 63 -11.32 4.66 -1.65
CA PHE A 63 -12.72 4.99 -1.37
C PHE A 63 -13.02 6.49 -1.50
N SER A 64 -11.99 7.34 -1.64
CA SER A 64 -12.13 8.77 -1.92
C SER A 64 -12.24 9.02 -3.42
N ALA A 65 -13.41 9.47 -3.85
CA ALA A 65 -13.63 9.87 -5.23
C ALA A 65 -12.77 11.09 -5.62
N VAL A 66 -12.56 12.02 -4.68
CA VAL A 66 -11.73 13.21 -4.89
C VAL A 66 -10.25 12.82 -5.06
N GLY A 67 -9.73 11.93 -4.19
CA GLY A 67 -8.36 11.43 -4.32
C GLY A 67 -8.10 10.81 -5.68
N LEU A 68 -8.97 9.89 -6.12
CA LEU A 68 -8.87 9.23 -7.41
C LEU A 68 -8.99 10.20 -8.59
N THR A 69 -9.91 11.18 -8.54
CA THR A 69 -10.05 12.20 -9.59
C THR A 69 -8.76 12.99 -9.76
N LYS A 70 -8.16 13.46 -8.68
CA LYS A 70 -6.88 14.16 -8.72
C LYS A 70 -5.74 13.28 -9.25
N GLY A 71 -5.68 12.03 -8.82
CA GLY A 71 -4.71 11.06 -9.33
C GLY A 71 -4.84 10.86 -10.85
N HIS A 72 -6.06 10.72 -11.33
CA HIS A 72 -6.35 10.60 -12.76
C HIS A 72 -5.96 11.88 -13.54
N GLU A 73 -6.26 13.06 -13.01
CA GLU A 73 -5.87 14.34 -13.62
C GLU A 73 -4.35 14.50 -13.71
N ILE A 74 -3.61 14.13 -12.66
CA ILE A 74 -2.14 14.15 -12.67
C ILE A 74 -1.61 13.17 -13.71
N ALA A 75 -2.14 11.94 -13.72
CA ALA A 75 -1.74 10.91 -14.66
C ALA A 75 -2.06 11.30 -16.13
N SER A 76 -3.11 12.10 -16.36
CA SER A 76 -3.49 12.57 -17.71
C SER A 76 -2.39 13.34 -18.42
N ARG A 77 -1.47 13.95 -17.67
CA ARG A 77 -0.31 14.70 -18.18
C ARG A 77 0.86 13.79 -18.59
N SER A 78 0.78 12.51 -18.27
CA SER A 78 1.80 11.50 -18.62
C SER A 78 1.65 11.02 -20.06
N PRO A 79 2.69 10.44 -20.68
CA PRO A 79 2.59 9.78 -21.97
C PRO A 79 1.47 8.72 -22.00
N LYS A 80 0.86 8.54 -23.18
CA LYS A 80 -0.22 7.55 -23.36
C LYS A 80 0.19 6.16 -22.86
N SER A 81 1.41 5.73 -23.12
CA SER A 81 1.95 4.44 -22.67
C SER A 81 2.00 4.25 -21.16
N VAL A 82 2.03 5.33 -20.38
CA VAL A 82 1.92 5.30 -18.91
C VAL A 82 0.46 5.27 -18.49
N ARG A 83 -0.37 6.12 -19.08
CA ARG A 83 -1.80 6.20 -18.76
C ARG A 83 -2.52 4.88 -19.01
N ASP A 84 -2.20 4.21 -20.13
CA ASP A 84 -2.82 2.94 -20.51
C ASP A 84 -2.50 1.80 -19.52
N ARG A 85 -1.50 1.98 -18.64
CA ARG A 85 -1.16 1.03 -17.57
C ARG A 85 -1.90 1.28 -16.26
N LEU A 86 -2.68 2.37 -16.15
CA LEU A 86 -3.36 2.75 -14.92
C LEU A 86 -4.85 2.46 -15.01
N THR A 87 -5.36 1.73 -14.03
CA THR A 87 -6.79 1.53 -13.80
C THR A 87 -7.14 2.12 -12.45
N TRP A 88 -8.14 2.99 -12.40
CA TRP A 88 -8.62 3.64 -11.18
C TRP A 88 -9.94 3.01 -10.74
N VAL A 89 -10.02 2.58 -9.49
CA VAL A 89 -11.19 1.88 -8.94
C VAL A 89 -11.65 2.57 -7.66
N HIS A 90 -12.88 3.11 -7.69
CA HIS A 90 -13.51 3.68 -6.52
C HIS A 90 -14.16 2.57 -5.69
N ALA A 91 -13.53 2.16 -4.60
CA ALA A 91 -14.00 1.10 -3.73
C ALA A 91 -13.37 1.18 -2.33
N ASP A 92 -14.06 0.65 -1.33
CA ASP A 92 -13.53 0.42 0.00
C ASP A 92 -12.71 -0.87 0.01
N VAL A 93 -11.43 -0.76 0.34
CA VAL A 93 -10.47 -1.88 0.35
C VAL A 93 -10.85 -2.98 1.34
N THR A 94 -11.71 -2.69 2.32
CA THR A 94 -12.26 -3.69 3.25
C THR A 94 -13.42 -4.47 2.67
N GLN A 95 -14.03 -4.01 1.57
CA GLN A 95 -15.22 -4.60 0.96
C GLN A 95 -14.96 -5.25 -0.41
N ILE A 96 -13.78 -5.07 -0.99
CA ILE A 96 -13.42 -5.71 -2.25
C ILE A 96 -13.23 -7.22 -2.07
N ALA A 97 -13.45 -7.97 -3.16
CA ALA A 97 -13.19 -9.42 -3.26
C ALA A 97 -12.30 -9.67 -4.50
N PRO A 98 -11.02 -9.36 -4.45
CA PRO A 98 -10.13 -9.44 -5.58
C PRO A 98 -9.82 -10.91 -5.92
N LYS A 99 -9.60 -11.17 -7.23
CA LYS A 99 -9.08 -12.46 -7.69
C LYS A 99 -7.54 -12.47 -7.62
N PRO A 100 -6.90 -13.63 -7.47
CA PRO A 100 -5.44 -13.76 -7.46
C PRO A 100 -4.85 -13.41 -8.82
N THR A 101 -4.49 -12.13 -8.99
CA THR A 101 -4.16 -11.53 -10.28
C THR A 101 -2.84 -10.77 -10.26
N TYR A 102 -2.39 -10.35 -9.06
CA TYR A 102 -1.32 -9.37 -8.92
C TYR A 102 0.00 -10.00 -8.46
N ASP A 103 1.08 -9.51 -9.04
CA ASP A 103 2.45 -9.87 -8.70
C ASP A 103 2.96 -9.06 -7.50
N LEU A 104 2.42 -7.83 -7.32
CA LEU A 104 2.72 -6.94 -6.19
C LEU A 104 1.41 -6.34 -5.67
N VAL A 105 1.20 -6.41 -4.36
CA VAL A 105 0.09 -5.71 -3.68
C VAL A 105 0.68 -4.77 -2.65
N LEU A 106 0.25 -3.51 -2.69
CA LEU A 106 0.66 -2.44 -1.79
C LEU A 106 -0.45 -2.10 -0.82
N VAL A 107 -0.10 -1.94 0.45
CA VAL A 107 -0.93 -1.37 1.51
C VAL A 107 -0.08 -0.33 2.22
N LEU A 108 -0.07 0.91 1.71
CA LEU A 108 0.84 1.94 2.19
C LEU A 108 0.08 3.02 2.95
N TYR A 109 0.42 3.18 4.24
CA TYR A 109 -0.18 4.16 5.17
C TYR A 109 -1.70 4.05 5.30
N LEU A 110 -2.24 2.84 5.16
CA LEU A 110 -3.62 2.53 5.50
C LEU A 110 -3.73 2.31 7.01
N HIS A 111 -4.31 3.29 7.70
CA HIS A 111 -4.47 3.29 9.14
C HIS A 111 -5.94 3.03 9.50
N LEU A 112 -6.23 1.80 9.87
CA LEU A 112 -7.55 1.30 10.23
C LEU A 112 -7.54 0.64 11.61
N PRO A 113 -8.68 0.62 12.32
CA PRO A 113 -8.83 -0.23 13.50
C PRO A 113 -8.49 -1.69 13.18
N HIS A 114 -7.99 -2.42 14.16
CA HIS A 114 -7.40 -3.76 14.00
C HIS A 114 -8.22 -4.71 13.13
N GLU A 115 -9.53 -4.87 13.39
CA GLU A 115 -10.37 -5.80 12.62
C GLU A 115 -10.53 -5.40 11.15
N GLN A 116 -10.62 -4.08 10.89
CA GLN A 116 -10.69 -3.57 9.51
C GLN A 116 -9.34 -3.73 8.80
N ARG A 117 -8.22 -3.49 9.50
CA ARG A 117 -6.87 -3.73 8.98
C ARG A 117 -6.69 -5.20 8.59
N ARG A 118 -7.06 -6.15 9.46
CA ARG A 118 -7.03 -7.59 9.16
C ARG A 118 -7.86 -7.93 7.92
N LYS A 119 -9.02 -7.32 7.77
CA LYS A 119 -9.88 -7.54 6.60
C LYS A 119 -9.21 -7.03 5.31
N ALA A 120 -8.62 -5.83 5.34
CA ALA A 120 -7.87 -5.28 4.20
C ALA A 120 -6.64 -6.13 3.84
N ILE A 121 -5.89 -6.63 4.84
CA ILE A 121 -4.75 -7.53 4.64
C ILE A 121 -5.20 -8.86 4.03
N ARG A 122 -6.32 -9.45 4.50
CA ARG A 122 -6.88 -10.67 3.87
C ARG A 122 -7.22 -10.44 2.40
N ASN A 123 -7.87 -9.33 2.06
CA ASN A 123 -8.20 -8.98 0.69
C ASN A 123 -6.93 -8.79 -0.15
N ALA A 124 -5.89 -8.15 0.42
CA ALA A 124 -4.59 -7.99 -0.23
C ALA A 124 -3.93 -9.36 -0.54
N LEU A 125 -3.97 -10.30 0.40
CA LEU A 125 -3.45 -11.66 0.21
C LEU A 125 -4.26 -12.47 -0.81
N ASP A 126 -5.59 -12.26 -0.86
CA ASP A 126 -6.46 -12.89 -1.87
C ASP A 126 -6.17 -12.38 -3.29
N ALA A 127 -5.74 -11.13 -3.42
CA ALA A 127 -5.35 -10.53 -4.69
C ALA A 127 -4.04 -11.07 -5.27
N LEU A 128 -3.15 -11.63 -4.42
CA LEU A 128 -1.84 -12.11 -4.84
C LEU A 128 -1.92 -13.42 -5.63
N LYS A 129 -1.19 -13.47 -6.73
CA LYS A 129 -0.83 -14.73 -7.40
C LYS A 129 0.07 -15.59 -6.49
N PRO A 130 0.25 -16.88 -6.81
CA PRO A 130 1.40 -17.63 -6.31
C PRO A 130 2.70 -16.85 -6.62
N ASP A 131 3.62 -16.81 -5.66
CA ASP A 131 4.89 -16.07 -5.70
C ASP A 131 4.76 -14.53 -5.76
N GLY A 132 3.54 -14.00 -5.65
CA GLY A 132 3.29 -12.57 -5.53
C GLY A 132 3.73 -12.01 -4.16
N ILE A 133 4.07 -10.72 -4.14
CA ILE A 133 4.62 -10.02 -2.98
C ILE A 133 3.57 -9.05 -2.43
N LEU A 134 3.34 -9.13 -1.11
CA LEU A 134 2.63 -8.13 -0.33
C LEU A 134 3.64 -7.20 0.34
N MET A 135 3.46 -5.90 0.14
CA MET A 135 4.19 -4.86 0.86
C MET A 135 3.21 -4.04 1.71
N ILE A 136 3.42 -4.06 3.02
CA ILE A 136 2.69 -3.20 3.97
C ILE A 136 3.69 -2.22 4.58
N LEU A 137 3.34 -0.94 4.60
CA LEU A 137 4.12 0.12 5.24
C LEU A 137 3.19 1.13 5.88
N GLY A 138 3.46 1.54 7.10
CA GLY A 138 2.70 2.60 7.77
C GLY A 138 3.37 3.03 9.05
N HIS A 139 2.79 4.00 9.74
CA HIS A 139 3.36 4.51 10.99
C HIS A 139 3.37 3.43 12.07
N HIS A 140 4.55 3.23 12.66
CA HIS A 140 4.75 2.34 13.80
C HIS A 140 4.07 2.90 15.06
N SER A 141 3.66 2.04 16.00
CA SER A 141 3.06 2.46 17.28
C SER A 141 3.96 3.42 18.08
N ASP A 142 5.28 3.23 18.05
CA ASP A 142 6.24 4.15 18.68
C ASP A 142 6.25 5.56 18.08
N ASN A 143 5.69 5.75 16.89
CA ASN A 143 5.72 7.06 16.21
C ASN A 143 4.97 8.15 16.97
N ILE A 144 3.99 7.78 17.82
CA ILE A 144 3.26 8.74 18.66
C ILE A 144 4.21 9.41 19.67
N SER A 145 5.06 8.62 20.34
CA SER A 145 5.89 9.10 21.45
C SER A 145 7.29 9.53 21.04
N ALA A 146 7.83 8.93 19.95
CA ALA A 146 9.23 9.08 19.57
C ALA A 146 9.43 9.50 18.11
N GLY A 147 8.35 9.75 17.35
CA GLY A 147 8.40 10.16 15.95
C GLY A 147 7.63 11.43 15.65
N VAL A 148 7.47 11.74 14.36
CA VAL A 148 6.74 12.90 13.89
C VAL A 148 5.68 12.52 12.87
N GLY A 149 4.57 13.28 12.85
CA GLY A 149 3.47 13.06 11.89
C GLY A 149 2.65 11.80 12.18
N GLY A 150 1.76 11.46 11.24
CA GLY A 150 0.89 10.30 11.35
C GLY A 150 -0.31 10.48 12.28
N PRO A 151 -1.17 9.45 12.40
CA PRO A 151 -2.29 9.44 13.32
C PRO A 151 -1.83 9.52 14.78
N GLN A 152 -2.61 10.24 15.61
CA GLN A 152 -2.38 10.33 17.04
C GLN A 152 -3.27 9.38 17.87
N ASN A 153 -4.09 8.57 17.19
CA ASN A 153 -4.86 7.51 17.83
C ASN A 153 -4.03 6.20 17.78
N PRO A 154 -3.63 5.63 18.94
CA PRO A 154 -2.82 4.40 18.99
C PRO A 154 -3.52 3.19 18.39
N GLU A 155 -4.86 3.12 18.38
CA GLU A 155 -5.63 2.02 17.79
C GLU A 155 -5.47 1.91 16.26
N LEU A 156 -4.98 2.97 15.62
CA LEU A 156 -4.74 3.02 14.17
C LEU A 156 -3.30 2.66 13.80
N LEU A 157 -2.41 2.54 14.76
CA LEU A 157 -1.01 2.25 14.56
C LEU A 157 -0.71 0.78 14.85
N TYR A 158 0.44 0.32 14.42
CA TYR A 158 0.82 -1.08 14.53
C TYR A 158 2.34 -1.25 14.52
N THR A 159 2.81 -2.38 15.01
CA THR A 159 4.19 -2.83 14.82
C THR A 159 4.30 -3.72 13.59
N ALA A 160 5.53 -3.97 13.13
CA ALA A 160 5.75 -4.90 12.03
C ALA A 160 5.39 -6.34 12.43
N GLU A 161 5.59 -6.71 13.71
CA GLU A 161 5.24 -8.01 14.28
C GLU A 161 3.72 -8.22 14.32
N GLU A 162 2.93 -7.19 14.67
CA GLU A 162 1.47 -7.26 14.59
C GLU A 162 0.98 -7.49 13.15
N LEU A 163 1.63 -6.84 12.16
CA LEU A 163 1.33 -7.10 10.76
C LEU A 163 1.66 -8.55 10.37
N ALA A 164 2.76 -9.11 10.87
CA ALA A 164 3.11 -10.51 10.63
C ALA A 164 2.07 -11.47 11.23
N ILE A 165 1.54 -11.16 12.42
CA ILE A 165 0.42 -11.90 13.03
C ILE A 165 -0.84 -11.79 12.15
N ASP A 166 -1.15 -10.62 11.63
CA ASP A 166 -2.33 -10.41 10.77
C ASP A 166 -2.23 -11.16 9.42
N VAL A 167 -1.02 -11.32 8.88
CA VAL A 167 -0.74 -12.14 7.68
C VAL A 167 -0.89 -13.63 8.00
N GLY A 168 -0.44 -14.06 9.19
CA GLY A 168 -0.51 -15.45 9.64
C GLY A 168 0.26 -16.42 8.73
N ASP A 169 -0.25 -17.62 8.57
CA ASP A 169 0.31 -18.71 7.74
C ASP A 169 -0.02 -18.61 6.24
N ARG A 170 -0.74 -17.55 5.84
CA ARG A 170 -1.19 -17.34 4.44
C ARG A 170 -0.08 -16.89 3.50
N ALA A 171 1.02 -16.35 4.04
CA ALA A 171 2.21 -15.95 3.29
C ALA A 171 3.46 -16.07 4.16
N VAL A 172 4.62 -16.21 3.51
CA VAL A 172 5.91 -16.26 4.19
C VAL A 172 6.45 -14.85 4.34
N VAL A 173 6.62 -14.39 5.58
CA VAL A 173 7.21 -13.08 5.88
C VAL A 173 8.71 -13.14 5.59
N SER A 174 9.17 -12.27 4.67
CA SER A 174 10.59 -12.13 4.30
C SER A 174 11.26 -10.92 4.94
N ARG A 175 10.48 -9.90 5.33
CA ARG A 175 10.94 -8.72 6.09
C ARG A 175 9.89 -8.28 7.09
N CYS A 176 10.37 -7.91 8.27
CA CYS A 176 9.54 -7.42 9.37
C CYS A 176 10.39 -6.39 10.13
N ASP A 177 10.31 -5.13 9.71
CA ASP A 177 11.26 -4.10 10.13
C ASP A 177 10.55 -2.91 10.78
N ARG A 178 11.14 -2.39 11.88
CA ARG A 178 10.93 -1.03 12.35
C ARG A 178 11.90 -0.10 11.62
N ARG A 179 11.40 0.90 10.89
CA ARG A 179 12.21 1.80 10.05
C ARG A 179 12.14 3.25 10.51
N LEU A 180 13.28 3.92 10.45
CA LEU A 180 13.36 5.36 10.63
C LEU A 180 13.32 6.04 9.26
N ARG A 181 12.50 7.08 9.12
CA ARG A 181 12.36 7.87 7.90
C ARG A 181 12.53 9.35 8.21
N THR A 182 13.53 9.97 7.60
CA THR A 182 13.74 11.42 7.69
C THR A 182 12.62 12.16 6.95
N THR A 183 12.07 13.18 7.57
CA THR A 183 11.08 14.12 7.02
C THR A 183 11.52 15.55 7.29
N ASP A 184 10.88 16.52 6.66
CA ASP A 184 11.17 17.95 6.89
C ASP A 184 10.92 18.39 8.35
N SER A 185 10.02 17.68 9.05
CA SER A 185 9.65 17.97 10.45
C SER A 185 10.38 17.10 11.48
N GLY A 186 11.28 16.21 11.06
CA GLY A 186 12.01 15.31 11.96
C GLY A 186 12.02 13.87 11.48
N THR A 187 12.19 12.92 12.39
CA THR A 187 12.21 11.48 12.07
C THR A 187 10.87 10.85 12.36
N ALA A 188 10.27 10.26 11.35
CA ALA A 188 9.11 9.37 11.49
C ALA A 188 9.56 7.92 11.68
N ILE A 189 8.75 7.14 12.39
CA ILE A 189 8.98 5.72 12.64
C ILE A 189 7.90 4.94 11.91
N ASP A 190 8.31 4.07 11.00
CA ASP A 190 7.43 3.25 10.18
C ASP A 190 7.59 1.76 10.50
N ALA A 191 6.51 0.99 10.38
CA ALA A 191 6.49 -0.47 10.36
C ALA A 191 6.47 -0.93 8.91
N LEU A 192 7.41 -1.80 8.50
CA LEU A 192 7.48 -2.41 7.18
C LEU A 192 7.32 -3.91 7.29
N LEU A 193 6.44 -4.47 6.48
CA LEU A 193 6.34 -5.91 6.27
C LEU A 193 6.39 -6.24 4.79
N LEU A 194 7.21 -7.23 4.41
CA LEU A 194 7.16 -7.90 3.12
C LEU A 194 6.82 -9.37 3.34
N ALA A 195 5.85 -9.86 2.59
CA ALA A 195 5.47 -11.27 2.62
C ALA A 195 5.23 -11.79 1.20
N GLY A 196 5.68 -13.01 0.93
CA GLY A 196 5.47 -13.71 -0.33
C GLY A 196 4.42 -14.79 -0.20
N LYS A 197 3.44 -14.85 -1.13
CA LYS A 197 2.48 -15.94 -1.18
C LYS A 197 3.16 -17.18 -1.78
N SER A 198 3.34 -18.22 -0.99
CA SER A 198 3.94 -19.47 -1.46
C SER A 198 3.18 -20.05 -2.66
N GLY A 199 3.88 -20.39 -3.73
CA GLY A 199 3.32 -21.20 -4.81
C GLY A 199 2.88 -22.56 -4.29
N LEU A 200 1.84 -23.14 -4.86
CA LEU A 200 1.29 -24.46 -4.47
C LEU A 200 2.30 -25.62 -4.63
N GLY A 201 3.52 -25.36 -5.14
CA GLY A 201 4.55 -26.35 -5.41
C GLY A 201 5.61 -26.55 -4.33
N SER A 202 5.71 -25.71 -3.29
CA SER A 202 6.83 -25.77 -2.32
C SER A 202 6.56 -26.63 -1.07
N ARG A 203 5.47 -27.41 -1.03
CA ARG A 203 5.12 -28.26 0.13
C ARG A 203 5.69 -29.67 0.11
N ASN A 204 6.52 -30.08 -0.87
CA ASN A 204 6.90 -31.50 -1.01
C ASN A 204 8.41 -31.77 -1.16
N GLU A 205 9.30 -31.01 -0.51
CA GLU A 205 10.70 -31.44 -0.40
C GLU A 205 11.27 -31.18 1.00
N ARG A 206 10.68 -31.82 2.02
CA ARG A 206 11.36 -32.21 3.26
C ARG A 206 10.63 -33.43 3.84
N GLY A 207 10.93 -34.59 3.27
CA GLY A 207 10.79 -35.88 3.89
C GLY A 207 12.10 -36.35 4.47
#